data_b209054aa0e30e2b0521053ba19c863a
#
_entry.id   b209054aa0e30e2b0521053ba19c863a
#
_cell.length_a   1.000
_cell.length_b   1.000
_cell.length_c   1.000
_cell.angle_alpha   90.00
_cell.angle_beta   90.00
_cell.angle_gamma   90.00
#
_symmetry.space_group_name_H-M   'P 1'
#
loop_
_entity.id
_entity.type
_entity.pdbx_description
1 polymer ?
#
loop_
_entity_poly.entity_id
_entity_poly.type
_entity_poly.pdbx_seq_one_letter_code
_entity_poly.pdbx_strand_id
1 'polypeptide(L)'
;IEEKRRAEVKIGKPVRMVITKRLAESSNVVALGEVALLCGHALIATSNPDLLKWRQWAVKFSFAFPVFSLVVLVFAVVVAKIPPGLGLVFAAAALGAGSLFSLLSLQVEVQGARMMATIIDESRVFPRLRESEAVALACKSLAYRQAVPGAIEILMGRDMERKIAKEVGRRVAGKVLRR
;
A
#
# COMPACT_ATOMS: atom_id res chain seq x y z
N ILE A 1 -22.53 0.71 6.73
CA ILE A 1 -21.32 1.19 6.03
C ILE A 1 -20.75 2.33 6.89
N GLU A 2 -19.68 2.06 7.60
CA GLU A 2 -18.98 3.10 8.38
C GLU A 2 -18.33 4.07 7.39
N GLU A 3 -18.62 5.35 7.53
CA GLU A 3 -18.06 6.43 6.70
C GLU A 3 -16.59 6.71 7.09
N LYS A 4 -15.72 5.71 6.94
CA LYS A 4 -14.31 5.84 7.19
C LYS A 4 -13.59 6.41 5.98
N ARG A 5 -12.61 7.29 6.25
CA ARG A 5 -11.78 7.91 5.19
C ARG A 5 -10.88 6.91 4.45
N ARG A 6 -10.62 5.72 5.00
CA ARG A 6 -9.79 4.68 4.37
C ARG A 6 -10.42 3.30 4.60
N ALA A 7 -10.36 2.46 3.57
CA ALA A 7 -10.69 1.05 3.66
C ALA A 7 -9.60 0.30 4.45
N GLU A 8 -10.01 -0.57 5.36
CA GLU A 8 -9.07 -1.33 6.21
C GLU A 8 -9.62 -2.69 6.61
N VAL A 9 -8.72 -3.61 6.94
CA VAL A 9 -9.08 -4.89 7.56
C VAL A 9 -8.87 -4.80 9.06
N LYS A 10 -9.94 -5.00 9.83
CA LYS A 10 -9.90 -5.08 11.29
C LYS A 10 -9.67 -6.53 11.71
N ILE A 11 -8.57 -6.75 12.43
CA ILE A 11 -8.24 -8.05 12.98
C ILE A 11 -9.09 -8.29 14.22
N GLY A 12 -9.90 -9.35 14.18
CA GLY A 12 -10.77 -9.76 15.29
C GLY A 12 -11.42 -11.10 14.97
N LYS A 13 -12.22 -11.61 15.89
CA LYS A 13 -13.05 -12.78 15.65
C LYS A 13 -14.53 -12.36 15.67
N PRO A 14 -15.19 -12.19 14.51
CA PRO A 14 -14.72 -12.44 13.13
C PRO A 14 -13.81 -11.30 12.57
N VAL A 15 -13.01 -11.63 11.56
CA VAL A 15 -12.27 -10.62 10.76
C VAL A 15 -13.30 -9.75 10.03
N ARG A 16 -13.15 -8.44 10.12
CA ARG A 16 -14.06 -7.49 9.50
C ARG A 16 -13.32 -6.64 8.47
N MET A 17 -13.89 -6.54 7.28
CA MET A 17 -13.41 -5.65 6.24
C MET A 17 -14.29 -4.40 6.21
N VAL A 18 -13.69 -3.24 6.33
CA VAL A 18 -14.36 -1.95 6.24
C VAL A 18 -14.04 -1.34 4.88
N ILE A 19 -15.07 -1.16 4.06
CA ILE A 19 -14.96 -0.59 2.72
C ILE A 19 -15.58 0.81 2.74
N THR A 20 -14.92 1.78 2.10
CA THR A 20 -15.47 3.13 1.97
C THR A 20 -16.63 3.14 0.97
N LYS A 21 -17.62 4.03 1.15
CA LYS A 21 -18.75 4.18 0.24
C LYS A 21 -18.30 4.39 -1.21
N ARG A 22 -17.30 5.25 -1.42
CA ARG A 22 -16.70 5.51 -2.73
C ARG A 22 -16.17 4.24 -3.40
N LEU A 23 -15.54 3.36 -2.62
CA LEU A 23 -14.97 2.11 -3.12
C LEU A 23 -16.07 1.09 -3.45
N ALA A 24 -17.14 1.04 -2.66
CA ALA A 24 -18.28 0.16 -2.86
C ALA A 24 -19.11 0.52 -4.12
N GLU A 25 -19.19 1.81 -4.45
CA GLU A 25 -19.96 2.30 -5.58
C GLU A 25 -19.15 2.36 -6.89
N SER A 26 -17.85 2.14 -6.82
CA SER A 26 -16.96 2.26 -7.99
C SER A 26 -16.82 0.94 -8.74
N SER A 27 -17.14 0.96 -10.03
CA SER A 27 -16.91 -0.17 -10.97
C SER A 27 -15.55 -0.09 -11.71
N ASN A 28 -14.66 0.82 -11.28
CA ASN A 28 -13.35 0.97 -11.91
C ASN A 28 -12.44 -0.21 -11.55
N VAL A 29 -11.67 -0.69 -12.52
CA VAL A 29 -10.68 -1.77 -12.36
C VAL A 29 -9.71 -1.53 -11.21
N VAL A 30 -9.30 -0.26 -10.98
CA VAL A 30 -8.41 0.10 -9.86
C VAL A 30 -9.12 -0.08 -8.51
N ALA A 31 -10.39 0.32 -8.41
CA ALA A 31 -11.19 0.14 -7.20
C ALA A 31 -11.43 -1.36 -6.91
N LEU A 32 -11.73 -2.14 -7.94
CA LEU A 32 -11.85 -3.59 -7.83
C LEU A 32 -10.53 -4.23 -7.38
N GLY A 33 -9.40 -3.77 -7.92
CA GLY A 33 -8.06 -4.19 -7.49
C GLY A 33 -7.77 -3.86 -6.03
N GLU A 34 -8.24 -2.69 -5.53
CA GLU A 34 -8.11 -2.30 -4.13
C GLU A 34 -8.95 -3.19 -3.21
N VAL A 35 -10.19 -3.48 -3.60
CA VAL A 35 -11.06 -4.44 -2.87
C VAL A 35 -10.43 -5.83 -2.86
N ALA A 36 -9.92 -6.30 -4.00
CA ALA A 36 -9.24 -7.59 -4.08
C ALA A 36 -8.04 -7.65 -3.13
N LEU A 37 -7.21 -6.60 -3.07
CA LEU A 37 -6.08 -6.54 -2.16
C LEU A 37 -6.53 -6.59 -0.69
N LEU A 38 -7.60 -5.89 -0.34
CA LEU A 38 -8.20 -5.95 1.01
C LEU A 38 -8.72 -7.36 1.34
N CYS A 39 -9.34 -8.05 0.38
CA CYS A 39 -9.72 -9.45 0.54
C CYS A 39 -8.49 -10.34 0.78
N GLY A 40 -7.40 -10.13 0.04
CA GLY A 40 -6.13 -10.82 0.27
C GLY A 40 -5.59 -10.61 1.70
N HIS A 41 -5.65 -9.38 2.20
CA HIS A 41 -5.28 -9.10 3.59
C HIS A 41 -6.23 -9.77 4.60
N ALA A 42 -7.53 -9.85 4.31
CA ALA A 42 -8.48 -10.56 5.17
C ALA A 42 -8.19 -12.06 5.22
N LEU A 43 -7.81 -12.68 4.09
CA LEU A 43 -7.36 -14.07 4.04
C LEU A 43 -6.08 -14.29 4.84
N ILE A 44 -5.11 -13.40 4.74
CA ILE A 44 -3.91 -13.46 5.57
C ILE A 44 -4.27 -13.30 7.05
N ALA A 45 -5.22 -12.41 7.40
CA ALA A 45 -5.66 -12.23 8.78
C ALA A 45 -6.31 -13.49 9.38
N THR A 46 -6.96 -14.31 8.56
CA THR A 46 -7.56 -15.58 9.01
C THR A 46 -6.53 -16.69 9.18
N SER A 47 -5.53 -16.75 8.29
CA SER A 47 -4.47 -17.77 8.32
C SER A 47 -3.33 -17.42 9.28
N ASN A 48 -2.90 -16.17 9.28
CA ASN A 48 -1.81 -15.68 10.13
C ASN A 48 -2.07 -14.23 10.58
N PRO A 49 -2.83 -14.03 11.67
CA PRO A 49 -3.20 -12.69 12.16
C PRO A 49 -2.00 -11.86 12.60
N ASP A 50 -0.94 -12.50 13.07
CA ASP A 50 0.24 -11.79 13.58
C ASP A 50 1.05 -11.16 12.44
N LEU A 51 1.09 -11.79 11.28
CA LEU A 51 1.72 -11.23 10.09
C LEU A 51 1.00 -9.93 9.65
N LEU A 52 -0.32 -9.90 9.71
CA LEU A 52 -1.06 -8.68 9.38
C LEU A 52 -0.93 -7.59 10.45
N LYS A 53 -0.85 -7.95 11.74
CA LYS A 53 -0.55 -7.00 12.83
C LYS A 53 0.82 -6.38 12.64
N TRP A 54 1.83 -7.21 12.33
CA TRP A 54 3.17 -6.76 12.01
C TRP A 54 3.18 -5.75 10.85
N ARG A 55 2.49 -6.08 9.74
CA ARG A 55 2.34 -5.15 8.62
C ARG A 55 1.73 -3.82 9.05
N GLN A 56 0.61 -3.87 9.80
CA GLN A 56 -0.07 -2.65 10.26
C GLN A 56 0.85 -1.80 11.15
N TRP A 57 1.63 -2.44 12.00
CA TRP A 57 2.62 -1.78 12.84
C TRP A 57 3.75 -1.19 11.99
N ALA A 58 4.32 -1.94 11.05
CA ALA A 58 5.39 -1.49 10.18
C ALA A 58 4.98 -0.27 9.34
N VAL A 59 3.76 -0.26 8.77
CA VAL A 59 3.22 0.87 8.02
C VAL A 59 3.04 2.11 8.92
N LYS A 60 2.50 1.94 10.12
CA LYS A 60 2.36 3.06 11.08
C LYS A 60 3.72 3.61 11.49
N PHE A 61 4.65 2.72 11.78
CA PHE A 61 5.99 3.09 12.20
C PHE A 61 6.77 3.78 11.09
N SER A 62 6.69 3.29 9.85
CA SER A 62 7.37 3.89 8.70
C SER A 62 6.96 5.34 8.46
N PHE A 63 5.73 5.71 8.85
CA PHE A 63 5.24 7.08 8.73
C PHE A 63 5.50 7.92 9.98
N ALA A 64 5.27 7.37 11.17
CA ALA A 64 5.39 8.11 12.43
C ALA A 64 6.86 8.36 12.81
N PHE A 65 7.75 7.39 12.56
CA PHE A 65 9.14 7.47 12.97
C PHE A 65 9.92 8.62 12.32
N PRO A 66 9.88 8.85 11.00
CA PRO A 66 10.56 9.99 10.39
C PRO A 66 10.04 11.34 10.89
N VAL A 67 8.72 11.47 11.09
CA VAL A 67 8.12 12.71 11.60
C VAL A 67 8.59 12.99 13.02
N PHE A 68 8.54 11.99 13.91
CA PHE A 68 9.01 12.12 15.27
C PHE A 68 10.52 12.45 15.32
N SER A 69 11.31 11.75 14.51
CA SER A 69 12.78 11.99 14.43
C SER A 69 13.09 13.40 13.96
N LEU A 70 12.31 13.95 13.00
CA LEU A 70 12.48 15.31 12.55
C LEU A 70 12.20 16.32 13.66
N VAL A 71 11.15 16.13 14.46
CA VAL A 71 10.82 17.00 15.58
C VAL A 71 11.94 16.98 16.63
N VAL A 72 12.40 15.78 17.00
CA VAL A 72 13.52 15.62 17.95
C VAL A 72 14.78 16.28 17.41
N LEU A 73 15.05 16.14 16.11
CA LEU A 73 16.21 16.74 15.47
C LEU A 73 16.19 18.27 15.51
N VAL A 74 15.04 18.88 15.18
CA VAL A 74 14.89 20.35 15.25
C VAL A 74 15.17 20.80 16.69
N PHE A 75 14.65 20.11 17.69
CA PHE A 75 14.91 20.41 19.10
C PHE A 75 16.40 20.27 19.46
N ALA A 76 17.04 19.21 18.97
CA ALA A 76 18.47 18.97 19.21
C ALA A 76 19.37 20.05 18.58
N VAL A 77 19.05 20.50 17.37
CA VAL A 77 19.81 21.58 16.72
C VAL A 77 19.60 22.92 17.41
N VAL A 78 18.36 23.25 17.79
CA VAL A 78 18.03 24.55 18.39
C VAL A 78 18.49 24.65 19.85
N VAL A 79 18.21 23.63 20.65
CA VAL A 79 18.45 23.65 22.10
C VAL A 79 19.85 23.11 22.46
N ALA A 80 20.21 21.96 21.91
CA ALA A 80 21.51 21.32 22.21
C ALA A 80 22.65 21.81 21.32
N LYS A 81 22.39 22.73 20.37
CA LYS A 81 23.39 23.33 19.46
C LYS A 81 24.21 22.28 18.70
N ILE A 82 23.57 21.16 18.31
CA ILE A 82 24.21 20.13 17.51
C ILE A 82 24.55 20.72 16.12
N PRO A 83 25.76 20.43 15.59
CA PRO A 83 26.15 20.89 14.26
C PRO A 83 25.12 20.46 13.18
N PRO A 84 24.70 21.36 12.28
CA PRO A 84 23.69 21.07 11.26
C PRO A 84 24.02 19.85 10.39
N GLY A 85 25.33 19.59 10.14
CA GLY A 85 25.79 18.43 9.38
C GLY A 85 25.42 17.09 10.05
N LEU A 86 25.59 16.97 11.37
CA LEU A 86 25.15 15.80 12.12
C LEU A 86 23.64 15.68 12.11
N GLY A 87 22.92 16.79 12.16
CA GLY A 87 21.47 16.82 12.01
C GLY A 87 21.01 16.20 10.72
N LEU A 88 21.63 16.51 9.59
CA LEU A 88 21.31 15.90 8.29
C LEU A 88 21.55 14.40 8.25
N VAL A 89 22.64 13.93 8.87
CA VAL A 89 22.92 12.47 8.96
C VAL A 89 21.84 11.74 9.74
N PHE A 90 21.41 12.28 10.88
CA PHE A 90 20.30 11.70 11.65
C PHE A 90 18.97 11.72 10.90
N ALA A 91 18.67 12.80 10.17
CA ALA A 91 17.47 12.87 9.34
C ALA A 91 17.49 11.81 8.23
N ALA A 92 18.62 11.65 7.54
CA ALA A 92 18.78 10.63 6.50
C ALA A 92 18.67 9.21 7.08
N ALA A 93 19.25 8.94 8.24
CA ALA A 93 19.14 7.65 8.94
C ALA A 93 17.69 7.34 9.34
N ALA A 94 16.95 8.34 9.85
CA ALA A 94 15.54 8.18 10.22
C ALA A 94 14.65 7.89 9.01
N LEU A 95 14.86 8.60 7.89
CA LEU A 95 14.16 8.34 6.62
C LEU A 95 14.50 6.95 6.07
N GLY A 96 15.77 6.54 6.15
CA GLY A 96 16.22 5.21 5.76
C GLY A 96 15.56 4.10 6.58
N ALA A 97 15.52 4.26 7.90
CA ALA A 97 14.85 3.30 8.79
C ALA A 97 13.35 3.19 8.48
N GLY A 98 12.65 4.31 8.34
CA GLY A 98 11.24 4.31 7.94
C GLY A 98 11.01 3.61 6.60
N SER A 99 11.91 3.82 5.64
CA SER A 99 11.85 3.16 4.33
C SER A 99 12.06 1.64 4.42
N LEU A 100 12.98 1.17 5.27
CA LEU A 100 13.19 -0.25 5.51
C LEU A 100 11.94 -0.93 6.08
N PHE A 101 11.27 -0.32 7.07
CA PHE A 101 10.03 -0.87 7.62
C PHE A 101 8.92 -0.95 6.57
N SER A 102 8.82 0.02 5.67
CA SER A 102 7.89 -0.02 4.56
C SER A 102 8.20 -1.18 3.59
N LEU A 103 9.47 -1.38 3.24
CA LEU A 103 9.90 -2.49 2.38
C LEU A 103 9.67 -3.86 3.02
N LEU A 104 9.83 -4.00 4.33
CA LEU A 104 9.51 -5.24 5.05
C LEU A 104 8.01 -5.59 4.96
N SER A 105 7.13 -4.61 4.84
CA SER A 105 5.70 -4.86 4.61
C SER A 105 5.37 -5.38 3.20
N LEU A 106 6.28 -5.19 2.23
CA LEU A 106 6.08 -5.58 0.82
C LEU A 106 5.75 -7.07 0.66
N GLN A 107 6.39 -7.93 1.44
CA GLN A 107 6.12 -9.38 1.35
C GLN A 107 4.65 -9.70 1.62
N VAL A 108 4.05 -9.06 2.63
CA VAL A 108 2.65 -9.27 2.99
C VAL A 108 1.71 -8.74 1.91
N GLU A 109 2.04 -7.57 1.33
CA GLU A 109 1.28 -6.98 0.24
C GLU A 109 1.28 -7.88 -1.00
N VAL A 110 2.46 -8.34 -1.40
CA VAL A 110 2.62 -9.21 -2.58
C VAL A 110 1.98 -10.57 -2.34
N GLN A 111 2.08 -11.13 -1.14
CA GLN A 111 1.43 -12.39 -0.80
C GLN A 111 -0.09 -12.28 -0.89
N GLY A 112 -0.69 -11.23 -0.30
CA GLY A 112 -2.13 -10.96 -0.41
C GLY A 112 -2.59 -10.80 -1.86
N ALA A 113 -1.83 -10.05 -2.66
CA ALA A 113 -2.14 -9.86 -4.07
C ALA A 113 -2.02 -11.15 -4.90
N ARG A 114 -1.04 -12.02 -4.59
CA ARG A 114 -0.90 -13.32 -5.26
C ARG A 114 -2.06 -14.26 -4.93
N MET A 115 -2.41 -14.37 -3.64
CA MET A 115 -3.55 -15.20 -3.21
C MET A 115 -4.83 -14.77 -3.93
N MET A 116 -5.10 -13.47 -3.98
CA MET A 116 -6.29 -12.97 -4.67
C MET A 116 -6.24 -13.15 -6.18
N ALA A 117 -5.08 -12.98 -6.82
CA ALA A 117 -4.95 -13.24 -8.24
C ALA A 117 -5.29 -14.70 -8.59
N THR A 118 -4.84 -15.65 -7.78
CA THR A 118 -5.18 -17.08 -7.95
C THR A 118 -6.68 -17.32 -7.76
N ILE A 119 -7.29 -16.76 -6.72
CA ILE A 119 -8.73 -16.91 -6.47
C ILE A 119 -9.58 -16.30 -7.58
N ILE A 120 -9.20 -15.14 -8.10
CA ILE A 120 -9.89 -14.48 -9.22
C ILE A 120 -9.84 -15.35 -10.49
N ASP A 121 -8.71 -16.00 -10.74
CA ASP A 121 -8.51 -16.87 -11.90
C ASP A 121 -9.32 -18.17 -11.75
N GLU A 122 -9.26 -18.82 -10.61
CA GLU A 122 -9.96 -20.08 -10.32
C GLU A 122 -11.49 -19.92 -10.23
N SER A 123 -11.95 -18.87 -9.57
CA SER A 123 -13.38 -18.68 -9.28
C SER A 123 -14.19 -18.13 -10.46
N ARG A 124 -13.51 -17.68 -11.53
CA ARG A 124 -14.14 -17.07 -12.73
C ARG A 124 -15.21 -16.03 -12.38
N VAL A 125 -14.90 -15.19 -11.35
CA VAL A 125 -15.83 -14.15 -10.87
C VAL A 125 -16.18 -13.15 -11.99
N PHE A 126 -15.26 -12.94 -12.92
CA PHE A 126 -15.47 -12.03 -14.04
C PHE A 126 -15.86 -12.81 -15.31
N PRO A 127 -16.90 -12.36 -16.04
CA PRO A 127 -17.39 -13.06 -17.23
C PRO A 127 -16.36 -13.04 -18.39
N ARG A 128 -15.46 -12.06 -18.38
CA ARG A 128 -14.41 -11.92 -19.41
C ARG A 128 -13.04 -12.13 -18.81
N LEU A 129 -12.24 -12.99 -19.42
CA LEU A 129 -10.87 -13.28 -19.02
C LEU A 129 -10.01 -12.00 -18.92
N ARG A 130 -10.22 -11.05 -19.83
CA ARG A 130 -9.53 -9.75 -19.83
C ARG A 130 -9.81 -8.90 -18.59
N GLU A 131 -11.02 -8.99 -18.05
CA GLU A 131 -11.41 -8.25 -16.84
C GLU A 131 -10.72 -8.84 -15.61
N SER A 132 -10.66 -10.18 -15.51
CA SER A 132 -9.94 -10.85 -14.42
C SER A 132 -8.45 -10.54 -14.43
N GLU A 133 -7.80 -10.59 -15.61
CA GLU A 133 -6.39 -10.21 -15.78
C GLU A 133 -6.14 -8.75 -15.41
N ALA A 134 -7.03 -7.83 -15.81
CA ALA A 134 -6.91 -6.41 -15.50
C ALA A 134 -7.02 -6.14 -14.00
N VAL A 135 -7.97 -6.79 -13.30
CA VAL A 135 -8.14 -6.66 -11.85
C VAL A 135 -6.95 -7.28 -11.11
N ALA A 136 -6.47 -8.45 -11.53
CA ALA A 136 -5.29 -9.10 -10.93
C ALA A 136 -4.03 -8.23 -11.10
N LEU A 137 -3.86 -7.59 -12.27
CA LEU A 137 -2.76 -6.66 -12.52
C LEU A 137 -2.88 -5.40 -11.66
N ALA A 138 -4.08 -4.83 -11.54
CA ALA A 138 -4.36 -3.69 -10.68
C ALA A 138 -4.08 -4.03 -9.20
N CYS A 139 -4.52 -5.20 -8.73
CA CYS A 139 -4.24 -5.68 -7.38
C CYS A 139 -2.73 -5.77 -7.10
N LYS A 140 -1.96 -6.37 -8.03
CA LYS A 140 -0.50 -6.45 -7.91
C LYS A 140 0.16 -5.07 -7.92
N SER A 141 -0.24 -4.18 -8.81
CA SER A 141 0.32 -2.82 -8.90
C SER A 141 0.06 -2.01 -7.64
N LEU A 142 -1.12 -2.16 -7.04
CA LEU A 142 -1.48 -1.52 -5.77
C LEU A 142 -0.67 -2.08 -4.60
N ALA A 143 -0.40 -3.39 -4.56
CA ALA A 143 0.44 -4.01 -3.55
C ALA A 143 1.85 -3.40 -3.56
N TYR A 144 2.48 -3.27 -4.71
CA TYR A 144 3.77 -2.60 -4.83
C TYR A 144 3.71 -1.13 -4.43
N ARG A 145 2.66 -0.41 -4.83
CA ARG A 145 2.47 0.99 -4.47
C ARG A 145 2.32 1.20 -2.97
N GLN A 146 1.56 0.34 -2.28
CA GLN A 146 1.37 0.45 -0.83
C GLN A 146 2.66 0.18 -0.03
N ALA A 147 3.61 -0.53 -0.63
CA ALA A 147 4.92 -0.79 -0.03
C ALA A 147 5.95 0.32 -0.31
N VAL A 148 5.64 1.28 -1.19
CA VAL A 148 6.54 2.43 -1.40
C VAL A 148 6.55 3.30 -0.15
N PRO A 149 7.75 3.62 0.40
CA PRO A 149 7.85 4.47 1.57
C PRO A 149 7.19 5.82 1.36
N GLY A 150 6.38 6.27 2.33
CA GLY A 150 5.71 7.57 2.27
C GLY A 150 6.69 8.75 2.10
N ALA A 151 7.93 8.61 2.57
CA ALA A 151 8.99 9.59 2.34
C ALA A 151 9.32 9.75 0.84
N ILE A 152 9.33 8.65 0.09
CA ILE A 152 9.56 8.67 -1.37
C ILE A 152 8.35 9.29 -2.07
N GLU A 153 7.13 9.00 -1.61
CA GLU A 153 5.91 9.57 -2.16
C GLU A 153 5.87 11.11 -1.99
N ILE A 154 6.36 11.63 -0.87
CA ILE A 154 6.50 13.07 -0.61
C ILE A 154 7.55 13.70 -1.53
N LEU A 155 8.73 13.05 -1.69
CA LEU A 155 9.84 13.56 -2.50
C LEU A 155 9.55 13.51 -4.00
N MET A 156 8.83 12.50 -4.47
CA MET A 156 8.54 12.30 -5.89
C MET A 156 7.29 13.05 -6.38
N GLY A 157 6.50 13.63 -5.45
CA GLY A 157 5.33 14.43 -5.75
C GLY A 157 4.16 13.64 -6.38
N ARG A 158 2.98 14.24 -6.39
CA ARG A 158 1.74 13.65 -6.96
C ARG A 158 1.81 13.36 -8.47
N ASP A 159 2.81 13.91 -9.16
CA ASP A 159 2.96 13.70 -10.61
C ASP A 159 3.36 12.27 -10.99
N MET A 160 4.04 11.54 -10.09
CA MET A 160 4.35 10.13 -10.34
C MET A 160 3.12 9.23 -10.25
N GLU A 161 2.16 9.55 -9.40
CA GLU A 161 0.88 8.80 -9.37
C GLU A 161 0.18 8.84 -10.72
N ARG A 162 0.15 10.02 -11.34
CA ARG A 162 -0.44 10.21 -12.67
C ARG A 162 0.37 9.52 -13.76
N LYS A 163 1.71 9.52 -13.68
CA LYS A 163 2.58 8.84 -14.64
C LYS A 163 2.46 7.32 -14.55
N ILE A 164 2.46 6.76 -13.33
CA ILE A 164 2.28 5.32 -13.13
C ILE A 164 0.89 4.88 -13.56
N ALA A 165 -0.17 5.61 -13.20
CA ALA A 165 -1.53 5.32 -13.63
C ALA A 165 -1.68 5.38 -15.15
N LYS A 166 -1.05 6.35 -15.83
CA LYS A 166 -1.00 6.44 -17.30
C LYS A 166 -0.21 5.30 -17.92
N GLU A 167 0.94 4.92 -17.36
CA GLU A 167 1.80 3.85 -17.88
C GLU A 167 1.14 2.47 -17.72
N VAL A 168 0.52 2.21 -16.57
CA VAL A 168 -0.27 0.98 -16.34
C VAL A 168 -1.47 0.95 -17.29
N GLY A 169 -2.19 2.06 -17.43
CA GLY A 169 -3.30 2.18 -18.38
C GLY A 169 -2.85 1.95 -19.84
N ARG A 170 -1.68 2.46 -20.22
CA ARG A 170 -1.11 2.30 -21.57
C ARG A 170 -0.65 0.87 -21.84
N ARG A 171 -0.05 0.19 -20.84
CA ARG A 171 0.36 -1.22 -20.97
C ARG A 171 -0.83 -2.16 -21.06
N VAL A 172 -1.89 -1.90 -20.30
CA VAL A 172 -3.15 -2.64 -20.38
C VAL A 172 -3.81 -2.42 -21.75
N ALA A 173 -3.92 -1.17 -22.21
CA ALA A 173 -4.46 -0.85 -23.51
C ALA A 173 -3.61 -1.42 -24.68
N GLY A 174 -2.29 -1.35 -24.58
CA GLY A 174 -1.38 -1.88 -25.61
C GLY A 174 -1.38 -3.41 -25.71
N LYS A 175 -1.63 -4.15 -24.61
CA LYS A 175 -1.84 -5.61 -24.64
C LYS A 175 -3.21 -5.99 -25.19
N VAL A 176 -4.21 -5.13 -24.99
CA VAL A 176 -5.58 -5.34 -25.48
C VAL A 176 -5.68 -5.14 -27.00
N LEU A 177 -4.87 -4.24 -27.58
CA LEU A 177 -4.87 -3.95 -29.03
C LEU A 177 -3.99 -4.89 -29.87
N ARG A 178 -3.12 -5.70 -29.26
CA ARG A 178 -2.22 -6.64 -29.96
C ARG A 178 -2.73 -8.09 -30.03
N ARG A 179 -3.95 -8.33 -29.59
CA ARG A 179 -4.66 -9.62 -29.73
C ARG A 179 -6.02 -9.40 -30.39
#